data_ae4d1bf08c9ee78dba9fbd0eae37bf75
#
_entry.id   ae4d1bf08c9ee78dba9fbd0eae37bf75
#
_cell.length_a   1.000
_cell.length_b   1.000
_cell.length_c   1.000
_cell.angle_alpha   90.00
_cell.angle_beta   90.00
_cell.angle_gamma   90.00
#
_symmetry.space_group_name_H-M   'P 1'
#
loop_
_entity.id
_entity.type
_entity.pdbx_description
1 polymer ?
#
loop_
_entity_poly.entity_id
_entity_poly.type
_entity_poly.pdbx_seq_one_letter_code
_entity_poly.pdbx_strand_id
1 'polypeptide(L)'
;MFFGILGGLLALVALIVGGYIVNNMNYFDWEMAAVRRAGFVEKQATINGSQLNYAEGPDNGPPLVLLHGQAVDWKNYAKVLPSLAKHYHVFAVDYYGHGSSARVPEKYSAVAIGTDLALFIKDVIGEPAVVSGHSSGGLIAAWLAANASDYVLGVVLEDPPFFTSILPRAEKSWNYVDLATSAHNFLESGETDFVSYNTVHGKFFTLFKEIQPRLTRDVLDYRSKHPGEPVKIYYMPPVMNELFRGFNSYDPRFGDSFYTGSWNDGFDHAEALSNISVPAVLIHTNWSYDADGILMAAMDNQDAEQARSLIKDVQFYKADSGHGFHFEKPREFIQLLFDFKERLTK
;
A
#
# COMPACT_ATOMS: atom_id res chain seq x y z
N MET A 1 -45.55 -14.40 -23.77
CA MET A 1 -44.24 -15.01 -23.59
C MET A 1 -43.08 -13.99 -23.69
N PHE A 2 -43.02 -13.14 -24.72
CA PHE A 2 -41.96 -12.13 -24.91
C PHE A 2 -41.86 -11.11 -23.76
N PHE A 3 -42.98 -10.55 -23.27
CA PHE A 3 -43.01 -9.63 -22.13
C PHE A 3 -42.55 -10.25 -20.82
N GLY A 4 -42.78 -11.54 -20.58
CA GLY A 4 -42.31 -12.22 -19.39
C GLY A 4 -40.78 -12.43 -19.39
N ILE A 5 -40.19 -12.71 -20.55
CA ILE A 5 -38.74 -12.86 -20.73
C ILE A 5 -38.04 -11.51 -20.54
N LEU A 6 -38.58 -10.43 -21.12
CA LEU A 6 -38.04 -9.07 -20.98
C LEU A 6 -38.12 -8.59 -19.51
N GLY A 7 -39.26 -8.85 -18.83
CA GLY A 7 -39.41 -8.53 -17.41
C GLY A 7 -38.43 -9.30 -16.52
N GLY A 8 -38.22 -10.58 -16.80
CA GLY A 8 -37.21 -11.39 -16.09
C GLY A 8 -35.78 -10.90 -16.29
N LEU A 9 -35.44 -10.48 -17.52
CA LEU A 9 -34.10 -9.93 -17.82
C LEU A 9 -33.85 -8.60 -17.11
N LEU A 10 -34.83 -7.70 -17.11
CA LEU A 10 -34.76 -6.42 -16.40
C LEU A 10 -34.60 -6.60 -14.89
N ALA A 11 -35.34 -7.55 -14.31
CA ALA A 11 -35.22 -7.88 -12.89
C ALA A 11 -33.81 -8.44 -12.55
N LEU A 12 -33.26 -9.32 -13.40
CA LEU A 12 -31.91 -9.84 -13.24
C LEU A 12 -30.85 -8.75 -13.32
N VAL A 13 -30.95 -7.84 -14.28
CA VAL A 13 -30.03 -6.68 -14.40
C VAL A 13 -30.12 -5.79 -13.16
N ALA A 14 -31.33 -5.50 -12.68
CA ALA A 14 -31.53 -4.70 -11.46
C ALA A 14 -30.90 -5.36 -10.22
N LEU A 15 -30.99 -6.69 -10.09
CA LEU A 15 -30.36 -7.45 -9.00
C LEU A 15 -28.83 -7.40 -9.09
N ILE A 16 -28.26 -7.57 -10.29
CA ILE A 16 -26.81 -7.48 -10.49
C ILE A 16 -26.28 -6.08 -10.16
N VAL A 17 -26.93 -5.04 -10.68
CA VAL A 17 -26.56 -3.65 -10.42
C VAL A 17 -26.74 -3.31 -8.93
N GLY A 18 -27.84 -3.73 -8.33
CA GLY A 18 -28.07 -3.55 -6.90
C GLY A 18 -27.02 -4.25 -6.04
N GLY A 19 -26.68 -5.51 -6.38
CA GLY A 19 -25.62 -6.26 -5.71
C GLY A 19 -24.24 -5.58 -5.84
N TYR A 20 -23.93 -5.07 -7.02
CA TYR A 20 -22.70 -4.30 -7.27
C TYR A 20 -22.63 -3.04 -6.39
N ILE A 21 -23.70 -2.25 -6.35
CA ILE A 21 -23.76 -1.03 -5.50
C ILE A 21 -23.62 -1.38 -4.02
N VAL A 22 -24.36 -2.39 -3.54
CA VAL A 22 -24.28 -2.84 -2.15
C VAL A 22 -22.85 -3.29 -1.80
N ASN A 23 -22.21 -4.05 -2.69
CA ASN A 23 -20.82 -4.44 -2.49
C ASN A 23 -19.90 -3.21 -2.41
N ASN A 24 -20.00 -2.29 -3.35
CA ASN A 24 -19.10 -1.12 -3.41
C ASN A 24 -19.24 -0.20 -2.19
N MET A 25 -20.42 -0.14 -1.61
CA MET A 25 -20.69 0.72 -0.45
C MET A 25 -20.34 0.06 0.88
N ASN A 26 -20.29 -1.28 0.95
CA ASN A 26 -20.16 -2.01 2.22
C ASN A 26 -18.95 -2.96 2.29
N TYR A 27 -18.16 -3.11 1.22
CA TYR A 27 -17.02 -4.04 1.19
C TYR A 27 -16.09 -3.84 2.39
N PHE A 28 -15.78 -2.58 2.70
CA PHE A 28 -14.87 -2.23 3.79
C PHE A 28 -15.41 -2.65 5.16
N ASP A 29 -16.69 -2.40 5.42
CA ASP A 29 -17.32 -2.76 6.70
C ASP A 29 -17.36 -4.29 6.88
N TRP A 30 -17.58 -5.03 5.80
CA TRP A 30 -17.56 -6.50 5.82
C TRP A 30 -16.15 -7.07 6.04
N GLU A 31 -15.14 -6.52 5.35
CA GLU A 31 -13.74 -6.90 5.52
C GLU A 31 -13.27 -6.59 6.94
N MET A 32 -13.54 -5.39 7.45
CA MET A 32 -13.20 -5.01 8.81
C MET A 32 -13.96 -5.79 9.88
N ALA A 33 -15.19 -6.21 9.60
CA ALA A 33 -15.90 -7.13 10.49
C ALA A 33 -15.23 -8.51 10.53
N ALA A 34 -14.68 -9.00 9.42
CA ALA A 34 -13.91 -10.23 9.38
C ALA A 34 -12.58 -10.11 10.15
N VAL A 35 -11.87 -8.98 10.00
CA VAL A 35 -10.63 -8.67 10.74
C VAL A 35 -10.88 -8.64 12.24
N ARG A 36 -11.93 -7.95 12.69
CA ARG A 36 -12.32 -7.95 14.13
C ARG A 36 -12.67 -9.34 14.66
N ARG A 37 -13.41 -10.14 13.88
CA ARG A 37 -13.74 -11.53 14.27
C ARG A 37 -12.50 -12.42 14.32
N ALA A 38 -11.47 -12.12 13.55
CA ALA A 38 -10.19 -12.83 13.60
C ALA A 38 -9.32 -12.42 14.82
N GLY A 39 -9.78 -11.49 15.65
CA GLY A 39 -9.13 -11.12 16.91
C GLY A 39 -8.16 -9.96 16.82
N PHE A 40 -8.14 -9.21 15.70
CA PHE A 40 -7.29 -8.02 15.59
C PHE A 40 -7.76 -6.87 16.48
N VAL A 41 -6.79 -6.23 17.12
CA VAL A 41 -6.98 -5.04 17.96
C VAL A 41 -6.05 -3.94 17.48
N GLU A 42 -6.59 -2.75 17.26
CA GLU A 42 -5.80 -1.56 16.93
C GLU A 42 -5.14 -1.01 18.20
N LYS A 43 -3.84 -0.75 18.12
CA LYS A 43 -2.98 -0.31 19.24
C LYS A 43 -2.06 0.82 18.79
N GLN A 44 -1.45 1.46 19.76
CA GLN A 44 -0.46 2.52 19.51
C GLN A 44 0.76 2.30 20.40
N ALA A 45 1.94 2.62 19.84
CA ALA A 45 3.21 2.62 20.56
C ALA A 45 3.92 3.96 20.35
N THR A 46 4.66 4.42 21.34
CA THR A 46 5.53 5.60 21.18
C THR A 46 6.95 5.13 20.88
N ILE A 47 7.45 5.45 19.70
CA ILE A 47 8.79 5.10 19.23
C ILE A 47 9.55 6.39 18.96
N ASN A 48 10.70 6.59 19.61
CA ASN A 48 11.50 7.82 19.48
C ASN A 48 10.66 9.11 19.58
N GLY A 49 9.74 9.15 20.55
CA GLY A 49 8.88 10.30 20.80
C GLY A 49 7.73 10.50 19.82
N SER A 50 7.57 9.61 18.83
CA SER A 50 6.49 9.69 17.83
C SER A 50 5.53 8.51 17.98
N GLN A 51 4.23 8.75 17.78
CA GLN A 51 3.20 7.73 17.89
C GLN A 51 3.12 6.90 16.62
N LEU A 52 3.23 5.59 16.77
CA LEU A 52 3.05 4.59 15.72
C LEU A 52 1.76 3.80 15.99
N ASN A 53 0.86 3.78 15.02
CA ASN A 53 -0.38 3.02 15.05
C ASN A 53 -0.22 1.68 14.35
N TYR A 54 -0.82 0.62 14.89
CA TYR A 54 -0.79 -0.70 14.29
C TYR A 54 -1.99 -1.54 14.70
N ALA A 55 -2.33 -2.53 13.88
CA ALA A 55 -3.27 -3.57 14.25
C ALA A 55 -2.50 -4.84 14.57
N GLU A 56 -2.79 -5.43 15.74
CA GLU A 56 -2.20 -6.68 16.21
C GLU A 56 -3.21 -7.80 16.19
N GLY A 57 -2.86 -8.89 15.55
CA GLY A 57 -3.63 -10.14 15.55
C GLY A 57 -3.31 -11.04 16.74
N PRO A 58 -4.02 -12.17 16.88
CA PRO A 58 -3.71 -13.16 17.91
C PRO A 58 -2.32 -13.79 17.68
N ASP A 59 -1.65 -14.15 18.77
CA ASP A 59 -0.36 -14.83 18.75
C ASP A 59 -0.54 -16.33 18.40
N ASN A 60 -0.49 -16.63 17.09
CA ASN A 60 -0.64 -17.98 16.55
C ASN A 60 0.60 -18.47 15.78
N GLY A 61 1.73 -17.80 15.90
CA GLY A 61 2.96 -18.18 15.21
C GLY A 61 4.02 -17.08 15.19
N PRO A 62 5.04 -17.19 14.35
CA PRO A 62 6.11 -16.20 14.31
C PRO A 62 5.57 -14.81 13.94
N PRO A 63 6.20 -13.72 14.43
CA PRO A 63 5.79 -12.37 14.11
C PRO A 63 5.87 -12.08 12.61
N LEU A 64 4.84 -11.40 12.10
CA LEU A 64 4.76 -10.91 10.73
C LEU A 64 4.40 -9.42 10.76
N VAL A 65 5.33 -8.57 10.34
CA VAL A 65 5.11 -7.13 10.17
C VAL A 65 4.67 -6.87 8.74
N LEU A 66 3.53 -6.20 8.56
CA LEU A 66 3.00 -5.78 7.26
C LEU A 66 3.10 -4.27 7.13
N LEU A 67 3.80 -3.80 6.08
CA LEU A 67 4.03 -2.40 5.75
C LEU A 67 3.33 -2.07 4.43
N HIS A 68 2.27 -1.26 4.50
CA HIS A 68 1.45 -0.88 3.35
C HIS A 68 2.20 0.03 2.36
N GLY A 69 1.59 0.33 1.21
CA GLY A 69 2.09 1.29 0.24
C GLY A 69 1.71 2.74 0.59
N GLN A 70 2.17 3.68 -0.25
CA GLN A 70 1.86 5.09 -0.12
C GLN A 70 0.36 5.36 -0.30
N ALA A 71 -0.16 6.32 0.46
CA ALA A 71 -1.56 6.80 0.41
C ALA A 71 -2.63 5.75 0.74
N VAL A 72 -2.27 4.72 1.50
CA VAL A 72 -3.19 3.77 2.14
C VAL A 72 -2.79 3.60 3.62
N ASP A 73 -3.43 2.71 4.36
CA ASP A 73 -3.12 2.40 5.76
C ASP A 73 -3.15 0.87 5.99
N TRP A 74 -2.92 0.42 7.24
CA TRP A 74 -2.91 -0.99 7.59
C TRP A 74 -4.17 -1.76 7.15
N LYS A 75 -5.31 -1.08 7.02
CA LYS A 75 -6.60 -1.69 6.63
C LYS A 75 -6.61 -2.14 5.17
N ASN A 76 -5.63 -1.70 4.36
CA ASN A 76 -5.45 -2.18 3.00
C ASN A 76 -5.17 -3.68 2.94
N TYR A 77 -4.62 -4.25 4.03
CA TYR A 77 -4.42 -5.69 4.21
C TYR A 77 -5.66 -6.45 4.69
N ALA A 78 -6.82 -5.81 4.88
CA ALA A 78 -8.01 -6.41 5.51
C ALA A 78 -8.42 -7.77 4.91
N LYS A 79 -8.26 -7.96 3.59
CA LYS A 79 -8.59 -9.21 2.89
C LYS A 79 -7.72 -10.40 3.31
N VAL A 80 -6.48 -10.16 3.70
CA VAL A 80 -5.50 -11.21 3.99
C VAL A 80 -5.32 -11.45 5.48
N LEU A 81 -5.54 -10.45 6.32
CA LEU A 81 -5.34 -10.50 7.77
C LEU A 81 -6.01 -11.70 8.45
N PRO A 82 -7.31 -12.02 8.20
CA PRO A 82 -7.95 -13.15 8.89
C PRO A 82 -7.34 -14.52 8.60
N SER A 83 -6.72 -14.68 7.44
CA SER A 83 -6.06 -15.92 7.05
C SER A 83 -4.63 -15.98 7.58
N LEU A 84 -3.89 -14.88 7.51
CA LEU A 84 -2.52 -14.79 8.01
C LEU A 84 -2.46 -14.99 9.54
N ALA A 85 -3.41 -14.42 10.27
CA ALA A 85 -3.50 -14.57 11.73
C ALA A 85 -3.71 -16.00 12.23
N LYS A 86 -4.00 -16.95 11.35
CA LYS A 86 -4.07 -18.38 11.73
C LYS A 86 -2.69 -19.04 11.88
N HIS A 87 -1.66 -18.42 11.33
CA HIS A 87 -0.32 -18.99 11.20
C HIS A 87 0.81 -18.06 11.63
N TYR A 88 0.49 -16.78 11.87
CA TYR A 88 1.42 -15.73 12.28
C TYR A 88 0.84 -14.92 13.43
N HIS A 89 1.71 -14.31 14.22
CA HIS A 89 1.38 -13.16 15.05
C HIS A 89 1.54 -11.91 14.20
N VAL A 90 0.44 -11.36 13.68
CA VAL A 90 0.48 -10.30 12.65
C VAL A 90 0.44 -8.92 13.27
N PHE A 91 1.34 -8.05 12.82
CA PHE A 91 1.40 -6.62 13.13
C PHE A 91 1.29 -5.83 11.82
N ALA A 92 0.11 -5.29 11.53
CA ALA A 92 -0.09 -4.43 10.37
C ALA A 92 0.06 -2.97 10.78
N VAL A 93 1.09 -2.30 10.28
CA VAL A 93 1.56 -1.01 10.82
C VAL A 93 1.21 0.13 9.88
N ASP A 94 0.68 1.23 10.44
CA ASP A 94 0.67 2.54 9.79
C ASP A 94 2.03 3.20 10.03
N TYR A 95 2.90 3.32 9.02
CA TYR A 95 4.09 4.13 9.21
C TYR A 95 3.74 5.63 9.11
N TYR A 96 4.66 6.51 9.57
CA TYR A 96 4.41 7.95 9.71
C TYR A 96 3.84 8.58 8.44
N GLY A 97 2.94 9.54 8.62
CA GLY A 97 2.24 10.23 7.53
C GLY A 97 1.00 9.50 6.99
N HIS A 98 0.66 8.33 7.58
CA HIS A 98 -0.46 7.50 7.14
C HIS A 98 -1.33 7.07 8.32
N GLY A 99 -2.59 6.78 8.01
CA GLY A 99 -3.55 6.23 8.97
C GLY A 99 -3.67 7.06 10.23
N SER A 100 -3.52 6.39 11.39
CA SER A 100 -3.57 7.01 12.72
C SER A 100 -2.18 7.24 13.33
N SER A 101 -1.09 7.03 12.58
CA SER A 101 0.27 7.36 13.02
C SER A 101 0.58 8.85 12.97
N ALA A 102 1.63 9.24 13.67
CA ALA A 102 2.06 10.62 13.77
C ALA A 102 2.42 11.22 12.40
N ARG A 103 2.12 12.50 12.25
CA ARG A 103 2.50 13.32 11.09
C ARG A 103 3.76 14.10 11.43
N VAL A 104 4.92 13.51 11.15
CA VAL A 104 6.27 14.00 11.49
C VAL A 104 7.11 14.10 10.22
N PRO A 105 6.99 15.20 9.44
CA PRO A 105 7.62 15.34 8.12
C PRO A 105 9.12 15.14 8.12
N GLU A 106 9.79 15.49 9.22
CA GLU A 106 11.22 15.29 9.42
C GLU A 106 11.65 13.81 9.46
N LYS A 107 10.69 12.89 9.56
CA LYS A 107 10.89 11.44 9.52
C LYS A 107 10.41 10.79 8.22
N TYR A 108 10.00 11.55 7.21
CA TYR A 108 9.52 10.98 5.95
C TYR A 108 10.66 10.58 5.02
N SER A 109 11.45 9.60 5.47
CA SER A 109 12.46 8.90 4.66
C SER A 109 12.48 7.42 4.99
N ALA A 110 12.97 6.59 4.05
CA ALA A 110 13.11 5.14 4.26
C ALA A 110 14.00 4.85 5.46
N VAL A 111 15.06 5.64 5.66
CA VAL A 111 16.02 5.51 6.77
C VAL A 111 15.36 5.80 8.11
N ALA A 112 14.69 6.94 8.25
CA ALA A 112 14.11 7.35 9.53
C ALA A 112 12.96 6.41 9.95
N ILE A 113 12.07 6.07 9.02
CA ILE A 113 10.97 5.14 9.29
C ILE A 113 11.51 3.74 9.57
N GLY A 114 12.48 3.25 8.78
CA GLY A 114 13.09 1.96 8.99
C GLY A 114 13.78 1.86 10.36
N THR A 115 14.49 2.91 10.79
CA THR A 115 15.12 2.98 12.11
C THR A 115 14.08 2.86 13.24
N ASP A 116 12.99 3.61 13.15
CA ASP A 116 11.94 3.56 14.17
C ASP A 116 11.17 2.22 14.14
N LEU A 117 10.99 1.60 12.98
CA LEU A 117 10.39 0.25 12.88
C LEU A 117 11.32 -0.85 13.41
N ALA A 118 12.65 -0.72 13.29
CA ALA A 118 13.57 -1.63 13.96
C ALA A 118 13.41 -1.58 15.49
N LEU A 119 13.25 -0.37 16.04
CA LEU A 119 12.93 -0.20 17.47
C LEU A 119 11.54 -0.74 17.83
N PHE A 120 10.54 -0.58 16.95
CA PHE A 120 9.23 -1.17 17.15
C PHE A 120 9.30 -2.70 17.23
N ILE A 121 10.05 -3.35 16.33
CA ILE A 121 10.25 -4.81 16.39
C ILE A 121 10.96 -5.20 17.68
N LYS A 122 12.02 -4.49 18.05
CA LYS A 122 12.79 -4.76 19.26
C LYS A 122 11.98 -4.57 20.55
N ASP A 123 11.31 -3.43 20.68
CA ASP A 123 10.78 -2.98 21.98
C ASP A 123 9.30 -3.32 22.18
N VAL A 124 8.53 -3.52 21.08
CA VAL A 124 7.09 -3.80 21.12
C VAL A 124 6.81 -5.27 20.79
N ILE A 125 7.43 -5.80 19.73
CA ILE A 125 7.28 -7.22 19.36
C ILE A 125 8.17 -8.09 20.25
N GLY A 126 9.42 -7.69 20.50
CA GLY A 126 10.34 -8.35 21.42
C GLY A 126 11.11 -9.54 20.83
N GLU A 127 10.88 -9.87 19.57
CA GLU A 127 11.55 -10.93 18.84
C GLU A 127 11.66 -10.61 17.34
N PRO A 128 12.60 -11.23 16.59
CA PRO A 128 12.72 -11.00 15.16
C PRO A 128 11.46 -11.40 14.40
N ALA A 129 11.12 -10.66 13.35
CA ALA A 129 9.90 -10.81 12.58
C ALA A 129 10.17 -11.09 11.10
N VAL A 130 9.23 -11.75 10.44
CA VAL A 130 9.11 -11.68 8.99
C VAL A 130 8.56 -10.30 8.64
N VAL A 131 9.19 -9.59 7.71
CA VAL A 131 8.75 -8.27 7.28
C VAL A 131 8.25 -8.35 5.84
N SER A 132 7.00 -8.00 5.61
CA SER A 132 6.42 -7.90 4.26
C SER A 132 6.03 -6.45 3.98
N GLY A 133 6.55 -5.88 2.91
CA GLY A 133 6.27 -4.49 2.54
C GLY A 133 5.83 -4.35 1.09
N HIS A 134 4.78 -3.57 0.88
CA HIS A 134 4.25 -3.21 -0.43
C HIS A 134 4.72 -1.82 -0.85
N SER A 135 5.18 -1.67 -2.10
CA SER A 135 5.52 -0.35 -2.68
C SER A 135 6.55 0.40 -1.81
N SER A 136 6.23 1.61 -1.32
CA SER A 136 7.07 2.35 -0.35
C SER A 136 7.33 1.56 0.94
N GLY A 137 6.37 0.78 1.42
CA GLY A 137 6.58 -0.17 2.52
C GLY A 137 7.60 -1.26 2.17
N GLY A 138 7.70 -1.64 0.90
CA GLY A 138 8.73 -2.55 0.39
C GLY A 138 10.13 -1.95 0.40
N LEU A 139 10.26 -0.64 0.14
CA LEU A 139 11.52 0.09 0.31
C LEU A 139 11.97 0.11 1.78
N ILE A 140 11.03 0.36 2.70
CA ILE A 140 11.28 0.32 4.14
C ILE A 140 11.68 -1.09 4.58
N ALA A 141 10.99 -2.13 4.09
CA ALA A 141 11.29 -3.53 4.39
C ALA A 141 12.69 -3.93 3.91
N ALA A 142 13.11 -3.46 2.72
CA ALA A 142 14.46 -3.67 2.21
C ALA A 142 15.50 -2.97 3.08
N TRP A 143 15.24 -1.73 3.51
CA TRP A 143 16.11 -1.02 4.43
C TRP A 143 16.28 -1.78 5.77
N LEU A 144 15.17 -2.27 6.34
CA LEU A 144 15.18 -3.07 7.58
C LEU A 144 16.03 -4.35 7.42
N ALA A 145 15.80 -5.10 6.34
CA ALA A 145 16.53 -6.34 6.09
C ALA A 145 18.05 -6.12 5.87
N ALA A 146 18.42 -4.96 5.31
CA ALA A 146 19.82 -4.59 5.07
C ALA A 146 20.54 -4.04 6.31
N ASN A 147 19.84 -3.23 7.13
CA ASN A 147 20.48 -2.42 8.18
C ASN A 147 20.10 -2.86 9.61
N ALA A 148 19.09 -3.70 9.76
CA ALA A 148 18.57 -4.17 11.05
C ALA A 148 18.29 -5.69 11.02
N SER A 149 19.16 -6.46 10.36
CA SER A 149 19.00 -7.91 10.11
C SER A 149 18.79 -8.73 11.38
N ASP A 150 19.29 -8.30 12.52
CA ASP A 150 19.08 -8.96 13.82
C ASP A 150 17.60 -9.01 14.24
N TYR A 151 16.77 -8.14 13.67
CA TYR A 151 15.32 -8.05 13.92
C TYR A 151 14.47 -8.62 12.79
N VAL A 152 15.09 -9.16 11.71
CA VAL A 152 14.38 -9.64 10.52
C VAL A 152 14.69 -11.10 10.28
N LEU A 153 13.68 -11.98 10.36
CA LEU A 153 13.79 -13.41 10.02
C LEU A 153 13.86 -13.64 8.51
N GLY A 154 13.18 -12.81 7.74
CA GLY A 154 13.10 -12.86 6.30
C GLY A 154 12.24 -11.74 5.77
N VAL A 155 12.38 -11.39 4.48
CA VAL A 155 11.72 -10.24 3.89
C VAL A 155 10.92 -10.60 2.64
N VAL A 156 9.72 -10.04 2.52
CA VAL A 156 8.87 -10.13 1.31
C VAL A 156 8.70 -8.72 0.76
N LEU A 157 9.23 -8.49 -0.42
CA LEU A 157 9.30 -7.21 -1.11
C LEU A 157 8.22 -7.21 -2.21
N GLU A 158 7.05 -6.65 -1.90
CA GLU A 158 5.91 -6.61 -2.81
C GLU A 158 6.00 -5.37 -3.70
N ASP A 159 6.51 -5.57 -4.91
CA ASP A 159 6.60 -4.56 -5.98
C ASP A 159 7.11 -3.18 -5.53
N PRO A 160 8.27 -3.10 -4.82
CA PRO A 160 8.83 -1.81 -4.42
C PRO A 160 9.38 -1.03 -5.61
N PRO A 161 9.32 0.31 -5.63
CA PRO A 161 9.85 1.13 -6.72
C PRO A 161 11.39 1.28 -6.63
N PHE A 162 12.12 0.13 -6.62
CA PHE A 162 13.57 0.15 -6.64
C PHE A 162 14.08 0.85 -7.90
N PHE A 163 15.04 1.75 -7.72
CA PHE A 163 15.68 2.60 -8.73
C PHE A 163 14.73 3.62 -9.38
N THR A 164 13.45 3.31 -9.53
CA THR A 164 12.44 4.16 -10.17
C THR A 164 11.93 5.29 -9.28
N SER A 165 12.21 5.25 -7.97
CA SER A 165 11.92 6.34 -7.04
C SER A 165 13.09 7.31 -6.84
N ILE A 166 14.24 7.07 -7.50
CA ILE A 166 15.46 7.90 -7.39
C ILE A 166 15.50 8.92 -8.53
N LEU A 167 15.72 10.20 -8.22
CA LEU A 167 15.92 11.25 -9.21
C LEU A 167 17.24 11.05 -9.99
N PRO A 168 17.31 11.35 -11.30
CA PRO A 168 16.22 11.90 -12.11
C PRO A 168 15.26 10.84 -12.72
N ARG A 169 15.52 9.52 -12.52
CA ARG A 169 14.69 8.46 -13.10
C ARG A 169 13.24 8.51 -12.59
N ALA A 170 13.05 8.93 -11.34
CA ALA A 170 11.72 9.08 -10.73
C ALA A 170 10.77 9.96 -11.56
N GLU A 171 11.28 11.02 -12.23
CA GLU A 171 10.48 11.91 -13.06
C GLU A 171 9.74 11.20 -14.21
N LYS A 172 10.17 9.98 -14.56
CA LYS A 172 9.54 9.12 -15.56
C LYS A 172 8.77 7.95 -14.95
N SER A 173 8.46 8.00 -13.66
CA SER A 173 7.61 7.02 -12.96
C SER A 173 6.20 7.57 -12.75
N TRP A 174 5.22 6.65 -12.71
CA TRP A 174 3.83 6.99 -12.43
C TRP A 174 3.66 7.69 -11.08
N ASN A 175 4.33 7.20 -10.04
CA ASN A 175 4.26 7.80 -8.71
C ASN A 175 4.66 9.28 -8.72
N TYR A 176 5.73 9.62 -9.45
CA TYR A 176 6.22 10.99 -9.53
C TYR A 176 5.25 11.92 -10.26
N VAL A 177 4.81 11.51 -11.46
CA VAL A 177 3.95 12.38 -12.32
C VAL A 177 2.52 12.50 -11.81
N ASP A 178 2.07 11.59 -10.93
CA ASP A 178 0.73 11.61 -10.33
C ASP A 178 0.79 12.08 -8.88
N LEU A 179 1.07 11.18 -7.94
CA LEU A 179 0.88 11.41 -6.52
C LEU A 179 1.91 12.39 -5.94
N ALA A 180 3.20 12.25 -6.27
CA ALA A 180 4.25 13.12 -5.75
C ALA A 180 4.09 14.56 -6.24
N THR A 181 3.86 14.75 -7.55
CA THR A 181 3.61 16.08 -8.13
C THR A 181 2.33 16.71 -7.59
N SER A 182 1.24 15.92 -7.45
CA SER A 182 -0.01 16.42 -6.87
C SER A 182 0.17 16.84 -5.42
N ALA A 183 0.93 16.08 -4.63
CA ALA A 183 1.22 16.40 -3.23
C ALA A 183 2.05 17.69 -3.11
N HIS A 184 3.12 17.82 -3.89
CA HIS A 184 3.96 19.00 -3.94
C HIS A 184 3.15 20.26 -4.27
N ASN A 185 2.41 20.24 -5.38
CA ASN A 185 1.61 21.37 -5.82
C ASN A 185 0.48 21.71 -4.84
N PHE A 186 -0.10 20.71 -4.17
CA PHE A 186 -1.09 20.94 -3.11
C PHE A 186 -0.51 21.76 -1.97
N LEU A 187 0.69 21.44 -1.51
CA LEU A 187 1.35 22.19 -0.42
C LEU A 187 1.63 23.64 -0.77
N GLU A 188 1.82 23.95 -2.05
CA GLU A 188 2.03 25.32 -2.54
C GLU A 188 0.71 26.05 -2.89
N SER A 189 -0.40 25.33 -3.06
CA SER A 189 -1.67 25.90 -3.54
C SER A 189 -2.42 26.73 -2.50
N GLY A 190 -2.17 26.49 -1.21
CA GLY A 190 -2.97 27.04 -0.10
C GLY A 190 -4.31 26.33 0.13
N GLU A 191 -4.63 25.28 -0.64
CA GLU A 191 -5.80 24.44 -0.42
C GLU A 191 -5.64 23.59 0.85
N THR A 192 -6.76 23.15 1.43
CA THR A 192 -6.74 22.44 2.72
C THR A 192 -7.29 21.01 2.66
N ASP A 193 -7.92 20.62 1.55
CA ASP A 193 -8.45 19.26 1.34
C ASP A 193 -7.71 18.57 0.19
N PHE A 194 -6.73 17.73 0.55
CA PHE A 194 -5.93 17.00 -0.43
C PHE A 194 -6.77 16.06 -1.29
N VAL A 195 -7.82 15.43 -0.73
CA VAL A 195 -8.70 14.53 -1.51
C VAL A 195 -9.36 15.27 -2.65
N SER A 196 -9.94 16.44 -2.38
CA SER A 196 -10.55 17.31 -3.40
C SER A 196 -9.52 17.80 -4.40
N TYR A 197 -8.39 18.32 -3.93
CA TYR A 197 -7.31 18.81 -4.76
C TYR A 197 -6.78 17.74 -5.72
N ASN A 198 -6.42 16.57 -5.19
CA ASN A 198 -5.89 15.47 -5.98
C ASN A 198 -6.92 14.92 -6.98
N THR A 199 -8.20 14.92 -6.64
CA THR A 199 -9.27 14.51 -7.58
C THR A 199 -9.37 15.46 -8.78
N VAL A 200 -9.11 16.75 -8.60
CA VAL A 200 -9.15 17.77 -9.67
C VAL A 200 -7.86 17.77 -10.48
N HIS A 201 -6.69 17.65 -9.83
CA HIS A 201 -5.38 17.92 -10.41
C HIS A 201 -4.53 16.66 -10.62
N GLY A 202 -4.83 15.54 -9.94
CA GLY A 202 -4.08 14.29 -10.06
C GLY A 202 -4.19 13.68 -11.45
N LYS A 203 -3.07 13.23 -12.00
CA LYS A 203 -3.00 12.61 -13.33
C LYS A 203 -3.82 11.32 -13.40
N PHE A 204 -3.90 10.57 -12.29
CA PHE A 204 -4.70 9.35 -12.18
C PHE A 204 -6.15 9.55 -12.63
N PHE A 205 -6.79 10.64 -12.24
CA PHE A 205 -8.19 10.89 -12.56
C PHE A 205 -8.41 11.15 -14.05
N THR A 206 -7.39 11.57 -14.80
CA THR A 206 -7.48 11.74 -16.26
C THR A 206 -7.68 10.42 -17.01
N LEU A 207 -7.29 9.29 -16.39
CA LEU A 207 -7.49 7.96 -16.97
C LEU A 207 -8.97 7.59 -17.13
N PHE A 208 -9.86 8.25 -16.38
CA PHE A 208 -11.31 8.03 -16.45
C PHE A 208 -11.98 8.72 -17.64
N LYS A 209 -11.23 9.50 -18.42
CA LYS A 209 -11.67 10.11 -19.69
C LYS A 209 -13.08 10.76 -19.56
N GLU A 210 -14.06 10.22 -20.28
CA GLU A 210 -15.41 10.78 -20.38
C GLU A 210 -16.18 10.82 -19.05
N ILE A 211 -15.89 9.90 -18.11
CA ILE A 211 -16.54 9.90 -16.80
C ILE A 211 -15.85 10.79 -15.77
N GLN A 212 -14.62 11.27 -16.05
CA GLN A 212 -13.85 12.10 -15.13
C GLN A 212 -14.63 13.34 -14.65
N PRO A 213 -15.31 14.14 -15.51
CA PRO A 213 -16.02 15.33 -15.03
C PRO A 213 -17.16 15.00 -14.07
N ARG A 214 -17.81 13.85 -14.27
CA ARG A 214 -18.84 13.34 -13.35
C ARG A 214 -18.22 12.88 -12.05
N LEU A 215 -17.17 12.08 -12.11
CA LEU A 215 -16.47 11.57 -10.92
C LEU A 215 -15.95 12.72 -10.05
N THR A 216 -15.29 13.70 -10.66
CA THR A 216 -14.81 14.89 -9.94
C THR A 216 -15.93 15.62 -9.23
N ARG A 217 -17.02 15.93 -9.93
CA ARG A 217 -18.19 16.57 -9.32
C ARG A 217 -18.76 15.77 -8.16
N ASP A 218 -18.94 14.45 -8.35
CA ASP A 218 -19.53 13.58 -7.33
C ASP A 218 -18.64 13.46 -6.08
N VAL A 219 -17.30 13.47 -6.25
CA VAL A 219 -16.34 13.51 -5.14
C VAL A 219 -16.41 14.85 -4.40
N LEU A 220 -16.39 15.97 -5.10
CA LEU A 220 -16.47 17.30 -4.49
C LEU A 220 -17.80 17.51 -3.76
N ASP A 221 -18.91 17.06 -4.36
CA ASP A 221 -20.23 17.09 -3.71
C ASP A 221 -20.27 16.23 -2.45
N TYR A 222 -19.69 15.03 -2.50
CA TYR A 222 -19.59 14.17 -1.31
C TYR A 222 -18.78 14.85 -0.20
N ARG A 223 -17.59 15.38 -0.51
CA ARG A 223 -16.72 16.07 0.47
C ARG A 223 -17.40 17.27 1.10
N SER A 224 -18.15 18.05 0.32
CA SER A 224 -18.90 19.20 0.84
C SER A 224 -19.99 18.83 1.83
N LYS A 225 -20.61 17.66 1.65
CA LYS A 225 -21.69 17.14 2.52
C LYS A 225 -21.18 16.34 3.72
N HIS A 226 -19.99 15.75 3.58
CA HIS A 226 -19.37 14.86 4.55
C HIS A 226 -17.91 15.27 4.83
N PRO A 227 -17.67 16.47 5.41
CA PRO A 227 -16.32 16.97 5.63
C PRO A 227 -15.54 16.05 6.57
N GLY A 228 -14.33 15.66 6.14
CA GLY A 228 -13.45 14.77 6.92
C GLY A 228 -13.74 13.27 6.78
N GLU A 229 -14.86 12.87 6.15
CA GLU A 229 -15.18 11.46 5.91
C GLU A 229 -14.52 10.94 4.61
N PRO A 230 -14.10 9.66 4.57
CA PRO A 230 -13.66 9.04 3.32
C PRO A 230 -14.76 9.05 2.25
N VAL A 231 -14.39 9.45 1.05
CA VAL A 231 -15.32 9.47 -0.09
C VAL A 231 -15.76 8.06 -0.45
N LYS A 232 -17.08 7.90 -0.69
CA LYS A 232 -17.70 6.64 -1.13
C LYS A 232 -18.53 6.90 -2.38
N ILE A 233 -18.12 6.34 -3.51
CA ILE A 233 -18.80 6.48 -4.81
C ILE A 233 -19.43 5.13 -5.18
N TYR A 234 -20.76 5.08 -5.21
CA TYR A 234 -21.52 3.83 -5.34
C TYR A 234 -21.27 3.07 -6.65
N TYR A 235 -20.94 3.76 -7.73
CA TYR A 235 -20.64 3.17 -9.04
C TYR A 235 -19.15 2.86 -9.26
N MET A 236 -18.28 3.27 -8.33
CA MET A 236 -16.85 2.94 -8.37
C MET A 236 -16.58 1.60 -7.67
N PRO A 237 -15.64 0.79 -8.19
CA PRO A 237 -15.30 -0.47 -7.56
C PRO A 237 -14.60 -0.27 -6.20
N PRO A 238 -14.54 -1.30 -5.34
CA PRO A 238 -13.89 -1.24 -4.03
C PRO A 238 -12.48 -0.65 -4.05
N VAL A 239 -11.66 -0.98 -5.05
CA VAL A 239 -10.29 -0.45 -5.17
C VAL A 239 -10.24 1.08 -5.26
N MET A 240 -11.23 1.70 -5.90
CA MET A 240 -11.32 3.16 -5.99
C MET A 240 -11.78 3.80 -4.68
N ASN A 241 -12.77 3.19 -4.03
CA ASN A 241 -13.21 3.65 -2.72
C ASN A 241 -12.11 3.47 -1.66
N GLU A 242 -11.28 2.44 -1.80
CA GLU A 242 -10.11 2.22 -0.96
C GLU A 242 -9.05 3.33 -1.14
N LEU A 243 -8.81 3.76 -2.38
CA LEU A 243 -7.91 4.88 -2.67
C LEU A 243 -8.39 6.18 -2.00
N PHE A 244 -9.67 6.52 -2.13
CA PHE A 244 -10.25 7.69 -1.46
C PHE A 244 -10.17 7.58 0.07
N ARG A 245 -10.37 6.39 0.62
CA ARG A 245 -10.23 6.14 2.06
C ARG A 245 -8.80 6.40 2.52
N GLY A 246 -7.83 5.90 1.78
CA GLY A 246 -6.41 6.10 2.08
C GLY A 246 -6.01 7.58 2.02
N PHE A 247 -6.38 8.29 0.96
CA PHE A 247 -6.11 9.73 0.84
C PHE A 247 -6.68 10.56 1.99
N ASN A 248 -7.79 10.13 2.60
CA ASN A 248 -8.39 10.84 3.72
C ASN A 248 -7.52 10.87 4.98
N SER A 249 -6.64 9.90 5.15
CA SER A 249 -5.70 9.77 6.29
C SER A 249 -4.23 9.92 5.88
N TYR A 250 -3.95 10.42 4.69
CA TYR A 250 -2.62 10.63 4.13
C TYR A 250 -2.10 12.04 4.39
N ASP A 251 -0.82 12.17 4.71
CA ASP A 251 -0.13 13.45 4.78
C ASP A 251 0.56 13.77 3.45
N PRO A 252 0.15 14.79 2.68
CA PRO A 252 0.76 15.13 1.39
C PRO A 252 2.27 15.42 1.48
N ARG A 253 2.78 15.85 2.64
CA ARG A 253 4.23 16.06 2.85
C ARG A 253 5.03 14.76 2.69
N PHE A 254 4.39 13.61 2.89
CA PHE A 254 5.01 12.32 2.55
C PHE A 254 5.19 12.15 1.04
N GLY A 255 4.20 12.52 0.24
CA GLY A 255 4.31 12.52 -1.22
C GLY A 255 5.36 13.50 -1.72
N ASP A 256 5.46 14.67 -1.08
CA ASP A 256 6.47 15.69 -1.37
C ASP A 256 7.91 15.16 -1.15
N SER A 257 8.14 14.27 -0.19
CA SER A 257 9.46 13.64 -0.01
C SER A 257 9.91 12.81 -1.22
N PHE A 258 8.97 12.21 -1.97
CA PHE A 258 9.27 11.56 -3.26
C PHE A 258 9.49 12.56 -4.39
N TYR A 259 8.78 13.69 -4.39
CA TYR A 259 8.96 14.75 -5.37
C TYR A 259 10.33 15.41 -5.23
N THR A 260 10.74 15.75 -4.02
CA THR A 260 12.04 16.37 -3.72
C THR A 260 13.20 15.36 -3.76
N GLY A 261 12.92 14.07 -3.71
CA GLY A 261 13.91 12.99 -3.61
C GLY A 261 14.41 12.71 -2.21
N SER A 262 13.99 13.51 -1.20
CA SER A 262 14.45 13.35 0.20
C SER A 262 14.02 12.03 0.85
N TRP A 263 13.02 11.33 0.27
CA TRP A 263 12.67 9.97 0.66
C TRP A 263 13.87 9.01 0.66
N ASN A 264 14.75 9.17 -0.34
CA ASN A 264 15.92 8.31 -0.53
C ASN A 264 17.20 8.85 0.15
N ASP A 265 17.12 9.91 0.98
CA ASP A 265 18.29 10.44 1.67
C ASP A 265 18.94 9.39 2.56
N GLY A 266 20.20 9.07 2.26
CA GLY A 266 20.96 8.02 2.96
C GLY A 266 20.54 6.58 2.64
N PHE A 267 19.73 6.37 1.58
CA PHE A 267 19.24 5.05 1.17
C PHE A 267 19.66 4.74 -0.27
N ASP A 268 20.81 4.12 -0.44
CA ASP A 268 21.22 3.53 -1.72
C ASP A 268 20.56 2.17 -1.92
N HIS A 269 19.73 2.06 -2.95
CA HIS A 269 18.98 0.83 -3.22
C HIS A 269 19.86 -0.35 -3.58
N ALA A 270 20.94 -0.15 -4.36
CA ALA A 270 21.81 -1.22 -4.78
C ALA A 270 22.66 -1.74 -3.61
N GLU A 271 23.17 -0.84 -2.78
CA GLU A 271 23.90 -1.19 -1.57
C GLU A 271 22.99 -1.93 -0.59
N ALA A 272 21.79 -1.42 -0.31
CA ALA A 272 20.84 -2.05 0.59
C ALA A 272 20.46 -3.46 0.13
N LEU A 273 20.08 -3.63 -1.16
CA LEU A 273 19.74 -4.94 -1.70
C LEU A 273 20.89 -5.94 -1.59
N SER A 274 22.15 -5.50 -1.82
CA SER A 274 23.34 -6.34 -1.70
C SER A 274 23.65 -6.73 -0.25
N ASN A 275 23.22 -5.93 0.70
CA ASN A 275 23.39 -6.16 2.13
C ASN A 275 22.30 -7.02 2.77
N ILE A 276 21.23 -7.36 2.03
CA ILE A 276 20.20 -8.28 2.55
C ILE A 276 20.84 -9.66 2.74
N SER A 277 20.97 -10.07 3.99
CA SER A 277 21.57 -11.34 4.40
C SER A 277 20.53 -12.41 4.79
N VAL A 278 19.28 -12.02 4.97
CA VAL A 278 18.16 -12.91 5.32
C VAL A 278 17.46 -13.43 4.05
N PRO A 279 16.76 -14.58 4.12
CA PRO A 279 15.96 -15.04 2.99
C PRO A 279 14.96 -13.99 2.52
N ALA A 280 14.83 -13.83 1.20
CA ALA A 280 13.98 -12.83 0.59
C ALA A 280 13.01 -13.43 -0.46
N VAL A 281 11.88 -12.77 -0.63
CA VAL A 281 11.01 -12.91 -1.80
C VAL A 281 10.89 -11.54 -2.45
N LEU A 282 11.12 -11.46 -3.75
CA LEU A 282 10.86 -10.26 -4.56
C LEU A 282 9.67 -10.55 -5.49
N ILE A 283 8.60 -9.83 -5.28
CA ILE A 283 7.39 -9.90 -6.11
C ILE A 283 7.46 -8.76 -7.13
N HIS A 284 7.30 -9.10 -8.41
CA HIS A 284 7.24 -8.17 -9.53
C HIS A 284 5.90 -8.32 -10.24
N THR A 285 5.19 -7.21 -10.43
CA THR A 285 3.84 -7.18 -11.00
C THR A 285 3.86 -6.81 -12.49
N ASN A 286 2.68 -6.70 -13.11
CA ASN A 286 2.55 -6.26 -14.49
C ASN A 286 2.97 -4.79 -14.64
N TRP A 287 3.65 -4.48 -15.74
CA TRP A 287 4.15 -3.15 -16.02
C TRP A 287 3.96 -2.75 -17.49
N SER A 288 3.97 -1.47 -17.76
CA SER A 288 3.95 -0.90 -19.11
C SER A 288 4.49 0.53 -19.11
N TYR A 289 4.81 1.03 -20.31
CA TYR A 289 5.04 2.45 -20.51
C TYR A 289 3.83 3.08 -21.21
N ASP A 290 3.49 4.31 -20.86
CA ASP A 290 2.53 5.11 -21.60
C ASP A 290 3.18 5.73 -22.88
N ALA A 291 2.39 6.50 -23.66
CA ALA A 291 2.85 7.14 -24.88
C ALA A 291 3.95 8.21 -24.64
N ASP A 292 4.03 8.75 -23.43
CA ASP A 292 5.01 9.77 -23.02
C ASP A 292 6.28 9.15 -22.41
N GLY A 293 6.35 7.82 -22.39
CA GLY A 293 7.45 7.06 -21.81
C GLY A 293 7.45 7.07 -20.28
N ILE A 294 6.28 7.25 -19.65
CA ILE A 294 6.10 7.13 -18.21
C ILE A 294 5.89 5.66 -17.84
N LEU A 295 6.67 5.16 -16.90
CA LEU A 295 6.50 3.80 -16.38
C LEU A 295 5.22 3.73 -15.52
N MET A 296 4.25 2.96 -15.99
CA MET A 296 2.93 2.75 -15.35
C MET A 296 2.97 1.59 -14.35
N ALA A 297 4.03 1.53 -13.53
CA ALA A 297 4.29 0.49 -12.53
C ALA A 297 5.35 0.97 -11.55
N ALA A 298 5.68 0.13 -10.56
CA ALA A 298 6.81 0.39 -9.64
C ALA A 298 8.17 0.12 -10.31
N MET A 299 8.30 -0.99 -11.03
CA MET A 299 9.51 -1.42 -11.73
C MET A 299 9.16 -1.93 -13.13
N ASP A 300 10.07 -1.76 -14.08
CA ASP A 300 10.06 -2.56 -15.30
C ASP A 300 10.85 -3.87 -15.11
N ASN A 301 10.96 -4.69 -16.16
CA ASN A 301 11.71 -5.94 -16.07
C ASN A 301 13.22 -5.72 -15.81
N GLN A 302 13.80 -4.62 -16.27
CA GLN A 302 15.22 -4.32 -16.06
C GLN A 302 15.49 -3.97 -14.59
N ASP A 303 14.64 -3.14 -13.99
CA ASP A 303 14.74 -2.79 -12.58
C ASP A 303 14.55 -4.02 -11.68
N ALA A 304 13.54 -4.85 -11.99
CA ALA A 304 13.24 -6.06 -11.23
C ALA A 304 14.37 -7.10 -11.32
N GLU A 305 14.98 -7.29 -12.50
CA GLU A 305 16.11 -8.20 -12.66
C GLU A 305 17.39 -7.65 -12.00
N GLN A 306 17.61 -6.33 -12.05
CA GLN A 306 18.68 -5.68 -11.32
C GLN A 306 18.52 -5.90 -9.80
N ALA A 307 17.32 -5.63 -9.26
CA ALA A 307 17.05 -5.85 -7.84
C ALA A 307 17.25 -7.31 -7.44
N ARG A 308 16.71 -8.24 -8.22
CA ARG A 308 16.89 -9.68 -8.03
C ARG A 308 18.37 -10.08 -8.00
N SER A 309 19.17 -9.56 -8.93
CA SER A 309 20.60 -9.95 -9.06
C SER A 309 21.46 -9.50 -7.87
N LEU A 310 21.03 -8.47 -7.14
CA LEU A 310 21.74 -7.93 -5.98
C LEU A 310 21.44 -8.70 -4.68
N ILE A 311 20.24 -9.30 -4.56
CA ILE A 311 19.86 -10.02 -3.35
C ILE A 311 20.42 -11.45 -3.39
N LYS A 312 21.20 -11.82 -2.40
CA LYS A 312 21.95 -13.08 -2.38
C LYS A 312 21.05 -14.33 -2.31
N ASP A 313 20.02 -14.31 -1.46
CA ASP A 313 19.08 -15.43 -1.25
C ASP A 313 17.65 -14.97 -1.53
N VAL A 314 17.28 -14.89 -2.81
CA VAL A 314 15.98 -14.37 -3.24
C VAL A 314 15.18 -15.37 -4.06
N GLN A 315 13.90 -15.55 -3.70
CA GLN A 315 12.91 -16.15 -4.56
C GLN A 315 12.23 -15.02 -5.37
N PHE A 316 12.35 -15.08 -6.69
CA PHE A 316 11.67 -14.12 -7.57
C PHE A 316 10.29 -14.65 -7.94
N TYR A 317 9.25 -13.85 -7.68
CA TYR A 317 7.86 -14.18 -7.98
C TYR A 317 7.28 -13.15 -8.95
N LYS A 318 6.92 -13.60 -10.17
CA LYS A 318 6.24 -12.76 -11.15
C LYS A 318 4.73 -12.92 -10.98
N ALA A 319 4.08 -11.87 -10.50
CA ALA A 319 2.64 -11.86 -10.25
C ALA A 319 1.88 -11.37 -11.49
N ASP A 320 0.83 -12.07 -11.88
CA ASP A 320 -0.12 -11.60 -12.90
C ASP A 320 -1.20 -10.74 -12.23
N SER A 321 -0.79 -9.54 -11.80
CA SER A 321 -1.63 -8.55 -11.13
C SER A 321 -1.17 -7.14 -11.45
N GLY A 322 -1.97 -6.14 -11.12
CA GLY A 322 -1.51 -4.77 -10.95
C GLY A 322 -0.64 -4.62 -9.70
N HIS A 323 -0.30 -3.38 -9.37
CA HIS A 323 0.65 -3.02 -8.32
C HIS A 323 0.30 -3.55 -6.91
N GLY A 324 -0.98 -3.71 -6.58
CA GLY A 324 -1.44 -4.19 -5.27
C GLY A 324 -1.71 -5.69 -5.24
N PHE A 325 -0.68 -6.53 -5.32
CA PHE A 325 -0.83 -7.99 -5.40
C PHE A 325 -1.61 -8.58 -4.22
N HIS A 326 -1.31 -8.19 -2.98
CA HIS A 326 -2.04 -8.66 -1.79
C HIS A 326 -3.54 -8.30 -1.83
N PHE A 327 -3.90 -7.19 -2.47
CA PHE A 327 -5.26 -6.72 -2.59
C PHE A 327 -6.02 -7.38 -3.76
N GLU A 328 -5.35 -7.54 -4.91
CA GLU A 328 -5.94 -8.07 -6.15
C GLU A 328 -5.97 -9.61 -6.16
N LYS A 329 -4.94 -10.25 -5.61
CA LYS A 329 -4.73 -11.69 -5.56
C LYS A 329 -4.51 -12.21 -4.14
N PRO A 330 -5.44 -11.93 -3.20
CA PRO A 330 -5.22 -12.19 -1.77
C PRO A 330 -4.91 -13.66 -1.45
N ARG A 331 -5.48 -14.61 -2.19
CA ARG A 331 -5.22 -16.05 -1.97
C ARG A 331 -3.79 -16.44 -2.35
N GLU A 332 -3.28 -15.90 -3.45
CA GLU A 332 -1.91 -16.14 -3.92
C GLU A 332 -0.89 -15.51 -2.97
N PHE A 333 -1.14 -14.28 -2.52
CA PHE A 333 -0.31 -13.62 -1.52
C PHE A 333 -0.25 -14.39 -0.19
N ILE A 334 -1.39 -14.86 0.32
CA ILE A 334 -1.45 -15.67 1.54
C ILE A 334 -0.63 -16.96 1.37
N GLN A 335 -0.81 -17.67 0.24
CA GLN A 335 -0.06 -18.90 -0.02
C GLN A 335 1.45 -18.65 -0.10
N LEU A 336 1.86 -17.57 -0.76
CA LEU A 336 3.26 -17.17 -0.85
C LEU A 336 3.88 -16.95 0.54
N LEU A 337 3.16 -16.27 1.44
CA LEU A 337 3.64 -16.06 2.82
C LEU A 337 3.71 -17.38 3.60
N PHE A 338 2.79 -18.32 3.39
CA PHE A 338 2.86 -19.63 4.02
C PHE A 338 4.05 -20.45 3.50
N ASP A 339 4.26 -20.49 2.19
CA ASP A 339 5.40 -21.16 1.57
C ASP A 339 6.73 -20.54 2.03
N PHE A 340 6.77 -19.21 2.17
CA PHE A 340 7.94 -18.51 2.69
C PHE A 340 8.24 -18.88 4.15
N LYS A 341 7.21 -18.95 5.01
CA LYS A 341 7.37 -19.42 6.39
C LYS A 341 7.99 -20.81 6.45
N GLU A 342 7.49 -21.74 5.63
CA GLU A 342 8.05 -23.11 5.56
C GLU A 342 9.53 -23.12 5.11
N ARG A 343 9.92 -22.16 4.25
CA ARG A 343 11.31 -21.99 3.83
C ARG A 343 12.22 -21.52 4.99
N LEU A 344 11.72 -20.65 5.86
CA LEU A 344 12.47 -20.12 7.01
C LEU A 344 12.72 -21.16 8.11
N THR A 345 11.98 -22.26 8.13
CA THR A 345 12.06 -23.33 9.14
C THR A 345 12.93 -24.51 8.71
N LYS A 346 13.43 -24.50 7.47
CA LYS A 346 14.31 -25.54 6.91
C LYS A 346 15.77 -25.16 7.04
#